data_eb1c242b676b2ee7c6d4b597788b2ec9
#
_entry.id   eb1c242b676b2ee7c6d4b597788b2ec9
#
_cell.length_a   1.000
_cell.length_b   1.000
_cell.length_c   1.000
_cell.angle_alpha   90.00
_cell.angle_beta   90.00
_cell.angle_gamma   90.00
#
_symmetry.space_group_name_H-M   'P 1'
#
loop_
_entity.id
_entity.type
_entity.pdbx_description
1 polymer ?
#
loop_
_entity_poly.entity_id
_entity_poly.type
_entity_poly.pdbx_seq_one_letter_code
_entity_poly.pdbx_strand_id
1 'polypeptide(L)'
;MNPLIVLRDSFYFFRINLWAILRLCLPLVVCEALARELVARVNGPDASVMYDVAVGLLFYPLYTAALILFLDARTDGYEPQGRHLLGKALHLWPRFALMAAISTLLIMFGMWLFVLPGLYLMIKLSFAEYLLVLRNVTPLQAMRESFDLTKGKFWPILFTLLAIMIPLWLLDGLSAMAWADTQPTPVRLLVDSVNSFLQLLPTVVLFRLFMLMGKPD
;
A
#
# COMPACT_ATOMS: atom_id res chain seq x y z
N MET A 1 -10.23 -13.26 -16.60
CA MET A 1 -10.50 -12.14 -15.67
C MET A 1 -10.45 -10.83 -16.44
N ASN A 2 -11.50 -10.00 -16.32
CA ASN A 2 -11.51 -8.69 -16.97
C ASN A 2 -11.02 -7.63 -15.97
N PRO A 3 -9.85 -6.99 -16.19
CA PRO A 3 -9.28 -5.99 -15.27
C PRO A 3 -10.23 -4.83 -14.97
N LEU A 4 -11.03 -4.42 -15.96
CA LEU A 4 -11.97 -3.30 -15.83
C LEU A 4 -13.10 -3.59 -14.82
N ILE A 5 -13.56 -4.84 -14.72
CA ILE A 5 -14.58 -5.23 -13.74
C ILE A 5 -14.00 -5.14 -12.33
N VAL A 6 -12.79 -5.66 -12.13
CA VAL A 6 -12.09 -5.61 -10.84
C VAL A 6 -11.90 -4.16 -10.39
N LEU A 7 -11.46 -3.29 -11.30
CA LEU A 7 -11.30 -1.86 -11.04
C LEU A 7 -12.62 -1.20 -10.62
N ARG A 8 -13.68 -1.40 -11.40
CA ARG A 8 -15.00 -0.81 -11.12
C ARG A 8 -15.54 -1.25 -9.76
N ASP A 9 -15.46 -2.56 -9.48
CA ASP A 9 -15.95 -3.11 -8.21
C ASP A 9 -15.14 -2.61 -7.02
N SER A 10 -13.82 -2.47 -7.17
CA SER A 10 -12.95 -1.93 -6.14
C SER A 10 -13.20 -0.45 -5.87
N PHE A 11 -13.39 0.36 -6.92
CA PHE A 11 -13.78 1.77 -6.79
C PHE A 11 -15.13 1.94 -6.11
N TYR A 12 -16.10 1.11 -6.47
CA TYR A 12 -17.41 1.10 -5.85
C TYR A 12 -17.32 0.77 -4.35
N PHE A 13 -16.56 -0.27 -4.02
CA PHE A 13 -16.32 -0.67 -2.63
C PHE A 13 -15.61 0.43 -1.84
N PHE A 14 -14.55 1.02 -2.40
CA PHE A 14 -13.81 2.11 -1.78
C PHE A 14 -14.71 3.31 -1.49
N ARG A 15 -15.52 3.72 -2.46
CA ARG A 15 -16.45 4.85 -2.32
C ARG A 15 -17.49 4.63 -1.22
N ILE A 16 -18.08 3.44 -1.13
CA ILE A 16 -19.08 3.12 -0.08
C ILE A 16 -18.45 3.13 1.31
N ASN A 17 -17.24 2.60 1.43
CA ASN A 17 -16.54 2.48 2.72
C ASN A 17 -15.57 3.65 2.99
N LEU A 18 -15.59 4.71 2.18
CA LEU A 18 -14.65 5.82 2.22
C LEU A 18 -14.50 6.41 3.63
N TRP A 19 -15.62 6.68 4.31
CA TRP A 19 -15.62 7.24 5.67
C TRP A 19 -14.99 6.31 6.71
N ALA A 20 -15.21 5.02 6.58
CA ALA A 20 -14.62 4.03 7.49
C ALA A 20 -13.10 3.92 7.25
N ILE A 21 -12.68 3.87 5.98
CA ILE A 21 -11.26 3.85 5.58
C ILE A 21 -10.57 5.15 6.01
N LEU A 22 -11.20 6.31 5.80
CA LEU A 22 -10.69 7.60 6.27
C LEU A 22 -10.45 7.60 7.77
N ARG A 23 -11.45 7.22 8.57
CA ARG A 23 -11.31 7.19 10.03
C ARG A 23 -10.24 6.23 10.51
N LEU A 24 -10.01 5.14 9.78
CA LEU A 24 -9.05 4.12 10.15
C LEU A 24 -7.62 4.51 9.75
N CYS A 25 -7.42 4.92 8.50
CA CYS A 25 -6.09 5.10 7.91
C CYS A 25 -5.60 6.56 7.98
N LEU A 26 -6.49 7.57 7.84
CA LEU A 26 -6.10 8.98 7.78
C LEU A 26 -5.27 9.45 8.97
N PRO A 27 -5.59 9.10 10.24
CA PRO A 27 -4.76 9.53 11.36
C PRO A 27 -3.31 9.06 11.26
N LEU A 28 -3.10 7.81 10.81
CA LEU A 28 -1.77 7.23 10.65
C LEU A 28 -1.03 7.84 9.45
N VAL A 29 -1.72 8.08 8.35
CA VAL A 29 -1.17 8.74 7.16
C VAL A 29 -0.74 10.18 7.47
N VAL A 30 -1.56 10.92 8.23
CA VAL A 30 -1.21 12.28 8.68
C VAL A 30 -0.01 12.24 9.63
N CYS A 31 0.04 11.29 10.57
CA CYS A 31 1.21 11.10 11.43
C CYS A 31 2.48 10.78 10.62
N GLU A 32 2.38 9.98 9.57
CA GLU A 32 3.49 9.70 8.65
C GLU A 32 3.96 10.97 7.94
N ALA A 33 3.03 11.75 7.37
CA ALA A 33 3.35 13.00 6.68
C ALA A 33 4.03 14.02 7.62
N LEU A 34 3.52 14.14 8.87
CA LEU A 34 4.15 14.97 9.89
C LEU A 34 5.55 14.48 10.28
N ALA A 35 5.73 13.17 10.42
CA ALA A 35 7.03 12.59 10.74
C ALA A 35 8.05 12.86 9.62
N ARG A 36 7.65 12.71 8.36
CA ARG A 36 8.49 13.03 7.19
C ARG A 36 8.88 14.51 7.16
N GLU A 37 7.92 15.41 7.40
CA GLU A 37 8.18 16.85 7.45
C GLU A 37 9.14 17.22 8.60
N LEU A 38 8.98 16.62 9.79
CA LEU A 38 9.89 16.82 10.92
C LEU A 38 11.31 16.35 10.59
N VAL A 39 11.44 15.18 9.98
CA VAL A 39 12.75 14.64 9.56
C VAL A 39 13.40 15.55 8.53
N ALA A 40 12.65 16.03 7.54
CA ALA A 40 13.16 16.95 6.52
C ALA A 40 13.63 18.28 7.14
N ARG A 41 12.94 18.81 8.13
CA ARG A 41 13.35 20.04 8.85
C ARG A 41 14.62 19.86 9.68
N VAL A 42 14.78 18.70 10.32
CA VAL A 42 15.95 18.42 11.18
C VAL A 42 17.21 18.16 10.35
N ASN A 43 17.10 17.43 9.25
CA ASN A 43 18.23 16.97 8.46
C ASN A 43 18.52 17.87 7.25
N GLY A 44 17.65 18.86 6.96
CA GLY A 44 17.80 19.76 5.82
C GLY A 44 17.43 19.10 4.48
N PRO A 45 17.59 19.84 3.34
CA PRO A 45 17.21 19.37 2.01
C PRO A 45 18.02 18.16 1.50
N ASP A 46 19.16 17.86 2.11
CA ASP A 46 20.00 16.69 1.81
C ASP A 46 19.64 15.47 2.67
N ALA A 47 18.44 15.46 3.30
CA ALA A 47 17.96 14.33 4.07
C ALA A 47 18.04 13.05 3.22
N SER A 48 18.79 12.08 3.69
CA SER A 48 18.98 10.80 2.99
C SER A 48 17.63 10.11 2.76
N VAL A 49 17.43 9.57 1.56
CA VAL A 49 16.29 8.69 1.20
C VAL A 49 16.05 7.60 2.26
N MET A 50 17.09 7.25 3.01
CA MET A 50 17.02 6.26 4.09
C MET A 50 16.08 6.68 5.23
N TYR A 51 15.97 7.97 5.54
CA TYR A 51 15.01 8.47 6.54
C TYR A 51 13.58 8.32 6.09
N ASP A 52 13.29 8.61 4.80
CA ASP A 52 11.95 8.43 4.23
C ASP A 52 11.53 6.96 4.22
N VAL A 53 12.46 6.07 3.88
CA VAL A 53 12.25 4.62 3.96
C VAL A 53 11.99 4.18 5.41
N ALA A 54 12.76 4.69 6.38
CA ALA A 54 12.57 4.35 7.79
C ALA A 54 11.22 4.81 8.34
N VAL A 55 10.80 6.04 8.04
CA VAL A 55 9.47 6.56 8.41
C VAL A 55 8.38 5.74 7.71
N GLY A 56 8.53 5.45 6.43
CA GLY A 56 7.59 4.60 5.70
C GLY A 56 7.46 3.21 6.33
N LEU A 57 8.55 2.53 6.66
CA LEU A 57 8.55 1.22 7.32
C LEU A 57 7.90 1.24 8.72
N LEU A 58 7.87 2.39 9.37
CA LEU A 58 7.20 2.54 10.66
C LEU A 58 5.67 2.59 10.50
N PHE A 59 5.17 3.40 9.59
CA PHE A 59 3.73 3.70 9.45
C PHE A 59 3.02 2.82 8.43
N TYR A 60 3.64 2.55 7.27
CA TYR A 60 3.06 1.77 6.17
C TYR A 60 2.49 0.42 6.60
N PRO A 61 3.22 -0.42 7.40
CA PRO A 61 2.69 -1.71 7.83
C PRO A 61 1.45 -1.59 8.71
N LEU A 62 1.35 -0.52 9.50
CA LEU A 62 0.22 -0.32 10.43
C LEU A 62 -1.07 -0.04 9.70
N TYR A 63 -1.10 0.98 8.84
CA TYR A 63 -2.33 1.34 8.15
C TYR A 63 -2.68 0.34 7.04
N THR A 64 -1.69 -0.29 6.39
CA THR A 64 -1.94 -1.31 5.36
C THR A 64 -2.49 -2.58 5.99
N ALA A 65 -1.91 -3.09 7.10
CA ALA A 65 -2.46 -4.24 7.80
C ALA A 65 -3.88 -3.96 8.34
N ALA A 66 -4.11 -2.78 8.93
CA ALA A 66 -5.43 -2.39 9.40
C ALA A 66 -6.45 -2.33 8.25
N LEU A 67 -6.05 -1.79 7.09
CA LEU A 67 -6.89 -1.75 5.90
C LEU A 67 -7.21 -3.14 5.38
N ILE A 68 -6.22 -4.03 5.25
CA ILE A 68 -6.43 -5.41 4.79
C ILE A 68 -7.42 -6.16 5.72
N LEU A 69 -7.23 -6.05 7.04
CA LEU A 69 -8.15 -6.64 8.02
C LEU A 69 -9.56 -6.04 7.94
N PHE A 70 -9.68 -4.74 7.66
CA PHE A 70 -10.96 -4.08 7.44
C PHE A 70 -11.66 -4.59 6.18
N LEU A 71 -10.91 -4.73 5.08
CA LEU A 71 -11.44 -5.24 3.80
C LEU A 71 -11.97 -6.67 3.95
N ASP A 72 -11.22 -7.53 4.64
CA ASP A 72 -11.59 -8.91 4.91
C ASP A 72 -12.88 -8.99 5.73
N ALA A 73 -12.94 -8.30 6.87
CA ALA A 73 -14.13 -8.26 7.73
C ALA A 73 -15.38 -7.73 6.99
N ARG A 74 -15.20 -6.70 6.13
CA ARG A 74 -16.32 -6.16 5.33
C ARG A 74 -16.79 -7.12 4.25
N THR A 75 -15.88 -7.91 3.68
CA THR A 75 -16.24 -8.95 2.70
C THR A 75 -17.05 -10.07 3.34
N ASP A 76 -16.77 -10.37 4.61
CA ASP A 76 -17.55 -11.33 5.42
C ASP A 76 -18.84 -10.74 6.02
N GLY A 77 -19.16 -9.48 5.74
CA GLY A 77 -20.36 -8.80 6.20
C GLY A 77 -20.30 -8.25 7.63
N TYR A 78 -19.12 -8.24 8.27
CA TYR A 78 -18.94 -7.69 9.62
C TYR A 78 -18.58 -6.21 9.59
N GLU A 79 -19.00 -5.50 10.65
CA GLU A 79 -18.55 -4.12 10.93
C GLU A 79 -17.50 -4.12 12.07
N PRO A 80 -16.21 -4.19 11.73
CA PRO A 80 -15.18 -4.27 12.74
C PRO A 80 -14.97 -2.91 13.41
N GLN A 81 -14.71 -2.95 14.72
CA GLN A 81 -14.28 -1.75 15.45
C GLN A 81 -12.83 -1.39 15.08
N GLY A 82 -12.57 -0.14 14.71
CA GLY A 82 -11.24 0.32 14.31
C GLY A 82 -10.14 0.05 15.33
N ARG A 83 -10.47 0.12 16.65
CA ARG A 83 -9.50 -0.18 17.73
C ARG A 83 -9.02 -1.63 17.69
N HIS A 84 -9.90 -2.59 17.41
CA HIS A 84 -9.52 -4.00 17.28
C HIS A 84 -8.64 -4.25 16.06
N LEU A 85 -8.93 -3.56 14.94
CA LEU A 85 -8.11 -3.66 13.73
C LEU A 85 -6.70 -3.11 13.96
N LEU A 86 -6.59 -1.93 14.59
CA LEU A 86 -5.31 -1.32 14.93
C LEU A 86 -4.52 -2.17 15.94
N GLY A 87 -5.18 -2.75 16.93
CA GLY A 87 -4.54 -3.67 17.88
C GLY A 87 -3.95 -4.91 17.20
N LYS A 88 -4.70 -5.52 16.26
CA LYS A 88 -4.19 -6.64 15.46
C LYS A 88 -3.06 -6.21 14.52
N ALA A 89 -3.21 -5.06 13.86
CA ALA A 89 -2.17 -4.50 12.99
C ALA A 89 -0.86 -4.24 13.74
N LEU A 90 -0.96 -3.68 14.96
CA LEU A 90 0.21 -3.45 15.82
C LEU A 90 0.91 -4.76 16.22
N HIS A 91 0.15 -5.81 16.49
CA HIS A 91 0.73 -7.13 16.78
C HIS A 91 1.43 -7.76 15.57
N LEU A 92 0.91 -7.53 14.37
CA LEU A 92 1.50 -8.01 13.12
C LEU A 92 2.64 -7.12 12.64
N TRP A 93 2.77 -5.89 13.16
CA TRP A 93 3.69 -4.87 12.69
C TRP A 93 5.14 -5.35 12.51
N PRO A 94 5.78 -6.05 13.47
CA PRO A 94 7.18 -6.43 13.30
C PRO A 94 7.41 -7.38 12.12
N ARG A 95 6.49 -8.34 11.95
CA ARG A 95 6.54 -9.30 10.84
C ARG A 95 6.26 -8.63 9.50
N PHE A 96 5.28 -7.73 9.48
CA PHE A 96 4.92 -6.98 8.28
C PHE A 96 6.04 -6.01 7.88
N ALA A 97 6.60 -5.25 8.84
CA ALA A 97 7.71 -4.34 8.59
C ALA A 97 8.95 -5.08 8.06
N LEU A 98 9.27 -6.25 8.63
CA LEU A 98 10.36 -7.09 8.12
C LEU A 98 10.09 -7.56 6.68
N MET A 99 8.88 -8.01 6.38
CA MET A 99 8.51 -8.43 5.03
C MET A 99 8.55 -7.25 4.05
N ALA A 100 8.00 -6.11 4.44
CA ALA A 100 8.02 -4.90 3.62
C ALA A 100 9.46 -4.43 3.34
N ALA A 101 10.33 -4.45 4.35
CA ALA A 101 11.74 -4.12 4.17
C ALA A 101 12.44 -5.06 3.18
N ILE A 102 12.28 -6.38 3.33
CA ILE A 102 12.86 -7.37 2.42
C ILE A 102 12.30 -7.19 1.01
N SER A 103 10.98 -7.01 0.87
CA SER A 103 10.32 -6.82 -0.43
C SER A 103 10.81 -5.55 -1.13
N THR A 104 10.91 -4.45 -0.38
CA THR A 104 11.42 -3.16 -0.90
C THR A 104 12.86 -3.29 -1.37
N LEU A 105 13.74 -3.90 -0.57
CA LEU A 105 15.13 -4.13 -0.94
C LEU A 105 15.26 -4.99 -2.20
N LEU A 106 14.48 -6.07 -2.31
CA LEU A 106 14.48 -6.94 -3.49
C LEU A 106 14.00 -6.21 -4.74
N ILE A 107 12.92 -5.42 -4.62
CA ILE A 107 12.38 -4.64 -5.73
C ILE A 107 13.38 -3.55 -6.14
N MET A 108 13.96 -2.81 -5.19
CA MET A 108 14.98 -1.79 -5.47
C MET A 108 16.20 -2.39 -6.13
N PHE A 109 16.69 -3.51 -5.64
CA PHE A 109 17.83 -4.22 -6.25
C PHE A 109 17.49 -4.69 -7.67
N GLY A 110 16.26 -5.22 -7.87
CA GLY A 110 15.78 -5.59 -9.19
C GLY A 110 15.68 -4.40 -10.15
N MET A 111 15.21 -3.24 -9.67
CA MET A 111 15.11 -2.01 -10.45
C MET A 111 16.48 -1.43 -10.78
N TRP A 112 17.43 -1.52 -9.84
CA TRP A 112 18.81 -1.07 -10.04
C TRP A 112 19.53 -1.91 -11.10
N LEU A 113 19.26 -3.22 -11.15
CA LEU A 113 19.84 -4.10 -12.15
C LEU A 113 19.24 -3.81 -13.54
N PHE A 114 17.91 -3.84 -13.65
CA PHE A 114 17.10 -3.43 -14.80
C PHE A 114 15.65 -3.23 -14.35
N VAL A 115 14.91 -2.36 -15.06
CA VAL A 115 13.48 -2.08 -14.76
C VAL A 115 12.62 -3.36 -14.82
N LEU A 116 12.88 -4.26 -15.75
CA LEU A 116 12.09 -5.49 -15.92
C LEU A 116 12.17 -6.46 -14.74
N PRO A 117 13.34 -6.80 -14.17
CA PRO A 117 13.41 -7.63 -12.97
C PRO A 117 12.72 -7.00 -11.76
N GLY A 118 12.84 -5.67 -11.57
CA GLY A 118 12.16 -4.96 -10.48
C GLY A 118 10.64 -5.05 -10.62
N LEU A 119 10.11 -4.79 -11.82
CA LEU A 119 8.69 -4.91 -12.13
C LEU A 119 8.20 -6.35 -11.95
N TYR A 120 8.98 -7.34 -12.38
CA TYR A 120 8.67 -8.75 -12.17
C TYR A 120 8.54 -9.09 -10.68
N LEU A 121 9.50 -8.66 -9.86
CA LEU A 121 9.47 -8.88 -8.41
C LEU A 121 8.29 -8.16 -7.75
N MET A 122 7.99 -6.92 -8.15
CA MET A 122 6.83 -6.17 -7.65
C MET A 122 5.53 -6.93 -7.88
N ILE A 123 5.32 -7.51 -9.05
CA ILE A 123 4.13 -8.30 -9.36
C ILE A 123 4.13 -9.61 -8.59
N LYS A 124 5.27 -10.28 -8.49
CA LYS A 124 5.40 -11.55 -7.78
C LYS A 124 5.14 -11.43 -6.27
N LEU A 125 5.49 -10.30 -5.68
CA LEU A 125 5.32 -10.03 -4.24
C LEU A 125 4.02 -9.30 -3.92
N SER A 126 3.21 -8.93 -4.90
CA SER A 126 2.01 -8.11 -4.73
C SER A 126 0.97 -8.69 -3.76
N PHE A 127 0.96 -10.00 -3.55
CA PHE A 127 0.02 -10.66 -2.62
C PHE A 127 0.64 -11.08 -1.29
N ALA A 128 1.94 -10.85 -1.08
CA ALA A 128 2.62 -11.25 0.13
C ALA A 128 2.04 -10.60 1.39
N GLU A 129 1.65 -9.32 1.29
CA GLU A 129 1.05 -8.55 2.39
C GLU A 129 -0.29 -9.16 2.84
N TYR A 130 -1.15 -9.54 1.89
CA TYR A 130 -2.46 -10.16 2.16
C TYR A 130 -2.30 -11.55 2.80
N LEU A 131 -1.37 -12.35 2.30
CA LEU A 131 -1.07 -13.68 2.84
C LEU A 131 -0.55 -13.58 4.27
N LEU A 132 0.37 -12.65 4.55
CA LEU A 132 0.90 -12.44 5.90
C LEU A 132 -0.20 -12.02 6.87
N VAL A 133 -1.03 -11.04 6.49
CA VAL A 133 -2.06 -10.47 7.37
C VAL A 133 -3.21 -11.45 7.58
N LEU A 134 -3.72 -12.08 6.51
CA LEU A 134 -4.93 -12.91 6.57
C LEU A 134 -4.65 -14.34 7.03
N ARG A 135 -3.51 -14.92 6.63
CA ARG A 135 -3.12 -16.29 7.00
C ARG A 135 -2.16 -16.35 8.17
N ASN A 136 -1.70 -15.19 8.67
CA ASN A 136 -0.73 -15.10 9.78
C ASN A 136 0.52 -15.99 9.58
N VAL A 137 0.98 -16.09 8.34
CA VAL A 137 2.18 -16.86 7.96
C VAL A 137 3.46 -16.05 8.20
N THR A 138 4.62 -16.71 8.15
CA THR A 138 5.90 -16.01 8.26
C THR A 138 6.19 -15.16 7.01
N PRO A 139 6.99 -14.08 7.11
CA PRO A 139 7.32 -13.21 5.98
C PRO A 139 7.82 -13.96 4.75
N LEU A 140 8.77 -14.87 4.92
CA LEU A 140 9.33 -15.67 3.82
C LEU A 140 8.31 -16.63 3.20
N GLN A 141 7.44 -17.21 4.03
CA GLN A 141 6.36 -18.06 3.55
C GLN A 141 5.34 -17.27 2.75
N ALA A 142 4.93 -16.08 3.24
CA ALA A 142 4.04 -15.17 2.52
C ALA A 142 4.59 -14.81 1.14
N MET A 143 5.89 -14.51 1.06
CA MET A 143 6.56 -14.21 -0.21
C MET A 143 6.54 -15.41 -1.16
N ARG A 144 6.87 -16.62 -0.68
CA ARG A 144 6.85 -17.85 -1.50
C ARG A 144 5.44 -18.13 -2.01
N GLU A 145 4.44 -18.10 -1.15
CA GLU A 145 3.04 -18.32 -1.52
C GLU A 145 2.55 -17.25 -2.53
N SER A 146 2.99 -15.99 -2.39
CA SER A 146 2.69 -14.94 -3.36
C SER A 146 3.28 -15.23 -4.74
N PHE A 147 4.53 -15.74 -4.79
CA PHE A 147 5.14 -16.19 -6.03
C PHE A 147 4.34 -17.31 -6.70
N ASP A 148 3.81 -18.25 -5.93
CA ASP A 148 3.02 -19.36 -6.44
C ASP A 148 1.64 -18.90 -6.94
N LEU A 149 0.94 -18.04 -6.18
CA LEU A 149 -0.35 -17.49 -6.57
C LEU A 149 -0.30 -16.65 -7.86
N THR A 150 0.81 -15.97 -8.11
CA THR A 150 1.01 -15.14 -9.30
C THR A 150 1.50 -15.91 -10.53
N LYS A 151 1.78 -17.23 -10.41
CA LYS A 151 2.16 -18.07 -11.56
C LYS A 151 1.05 -18.08 -12.60
N GLY A 152 1.42 -17.83 -13.85
CA GLY A 152 0.48 -17.82 -14.99
C GLY A 152 -0.46 -16.61 -15.06
N LYS A 153 -0.46 -15.72 -14.06
CA LYS A 153 -1.37 -14.56 -13.96
C LYS A 153 -0.63 -13.21 -13.99
N PHE A 154 0.60 -13.21 -14.49
CA PHE A 154 1.46 -12.03 -14.55
C PHE A 154 0.81 -10.84 -15.26
N TRP A 155 0.33 -11.04 -16.49
CA TRP A 155 -0.23 -9.99 -17.33
C TRP A 155 -1.51 -9.34 -16.75
N PRO A 156 -2.50 -10.11 -16.25
CA PRO A 156 -3.67 -9.53 -15.61
C PRO A 156 -3.33 -8.66 -14.40
N ILE A 157 -2.37 -9.10 -13.57
CA ILE A 157 -1.94 -8.34 -12.40
C ILE A 157 -1.22 -7.06 -12.83
N LEU A 158 -0.28 -7.17 -13.79
CA LEU A 158 0.46 -6.04 -14.32
C LEU A 158 -0.48 -4.97 -14.88
N PHE A 159 -1.42 -5.33 -15.77
CA PHE A 159 -2.34 -4.37 -16.35
C PHE A 159 -3.26 -3.74 -15.30
N THR A 160 -3.70 -4.50 -14.30
CA THR A 160 -4.52 -3.96 -13.21
C THR A 160 -3.72 -2.96 -12.37
N LEU A 161 -2.46 -3.27 -12.02
CA LEU A 161 -1.57 -2.38 -11.28
C LEU A 161 -1.27 -1.12 -12.07
N LEU A 162 -0.87 -1.24 -13.34
CA LEU A 162 -0.56 -0.08 -14.17
C LEU A 162 -1.77 0.84 -14.35
N ALA A 163 -2.97 0.27 -14.55
CA ALA A 163 -4.19 1.05 -14.70
C ALA A 163 -4.53 1.93 -13.49
N ILE A 164 -4.04 1.58 -12.30
CA ILE A 164 -4.23 2.37 -11.08
C ILE A 164 -3.03 3.25 -10.78
N MET A 165 -1.83 2.71 -10.92
CA MET A 165 -0.61 3.41 -10.54
C MET A 165 -0.30 4.57 -11.49
N ILE A 166 -0.56 4.42 -12.80
CA ILE A 166 -0.29 5.50 -13.76
C ILE A 166 -1.10 6.76 -13.44
N PRO A 167 -2.44 6.72 -13.24
CA PRO A 167 -3.19 7.91 -12.84
C PRO A 167 -2.74 8.50 -11.51
N LEU A 168 -2.39 7.65 -10.52
CA LEU A 168 -1.91 8.12 -9.21
C LEU A 168 -0.55 8.82 -9.32
N TRP A 169 0.38 8.27 -10.08
CA TRP A 169 1.68 8.91 -10.32
C TRP A 169 1.55 10.22 -11.11
N LEU A 170 0.62 10.28 -12.06
CA LEU A 170 0.32 11.53 -12.77
C LEU A 170 -0.24 12.59 -11.83
N LEU A 171 -1.17 12.21 -10.94
CA LEU A 171 -1.71 13.12 -9.93
C LEU A 171 -0.62 13.61 -8.97
N ASP A 172 0.24 12.70 -8.49
CA ASP A 172 1.33 13.02 -7.59
C ASP A 172 2.36 13.96 -8.26
N GLY A 173 2.76 13.64 -9.49
CA GLY A 173 3.65 14.49 -10.28
C GLY A 173 3.07 15.88 -10.61
N LEU A 174 1.78 15.93 -10.97
CA LEU A 174 1.09 17.21 -11.22
C LEU A 174 0.94 18.03 -9.94
N SER A 175 0.65 17.39 -8.80
CA SER A 175 0.59 18.07 -7.51
C SER A 175 1.96 18.61 -7.11
N ALA A 176 3.03 17.86 -7.30
CA ALA A 176 4.39 18.29 -7.04
C ALA A 176 4.78 19.49 -7.91
N MET A 177 4.41 19.49 -9.19
CA MET A 177 4.67 20.61 -10.11
C MET A 177 3.84 21.87 -9.77
N ALA A 178 2.58 21.69 -9.41
CA ALA A 178 1.66 22.81 -9.13
C ALA A 178 1.96 23.49 -7.78
N TRP A 179 2.50 22.74 -6.81
CA TRP A 179 2.66 23.17 -5.41
C TRP A 179 4.13 23.23 -4.96
N ALA A 180 5.08 23.15 -5.91
CA ALA A 180 6.50 23.27 -5.61
C ALA A 180 6.83 24.63 -4.99
N ASP A 181 7.57 24.61 -3.88
CA ASP A 181 8.31 25.70 -3.20
C ASP A 181 7.58 27.00 -2.80
N THR A 182 6.38 27.27 -3.29
CA THR A 182 5.70 28.57 -3.07
C THR A 182 4.61 28.55 -2.00
N GLN A 183 4.21 27.37 -1.50
CA GLN A 183 3.06 27.24 -0.63
C GLN A 183 3.43 27.08 0.87
N PRO A 184 2.58 27.64 1.78
CA PRO A 184 2.79 27.46 3.21
C PRO A 184 2.70 25.96 3.61
N THR A 185 3.52 25.56 4.56
CA THR A 185 3.62 24.19 5.10
C THR A 185 2.27 23.46 5.31
N PRO A 186 1.20 24.10 5.85
CA PRO A 186 -0.06 23.38 6.08
C PRO A 186 -0.76 22.94 4.78
N VAL A 187 -0.64 23.69 3.70
CA VAL A 187 -1.24 23.31 2.40
C VAL A 187 -0.49 22.12 1.81
N ARG A 188 0.83 22.12 1.89
CA ARG A 188 1.67 21.01 1.46
C ARG A 188 1.33 19.73 2.24
N LEU A 189 1.23 19.79 3.56
CA LEU A 189 0.83 18.66 4.39
C LEU A 189 -0.56 18.10 4.02
N LEU A 190 -1.51 18.97 3.69
CA LEU A 190 -2.83 18.53 3.23
C LEU A 190 -2.75 17.78 1.90
N VAL A 191 -2.03 18.32 0.93
CA VAL A 191 -1.85 17.72 -0.40
C VAL A 191 -1.15 16.35 -0.26
N ASP A 192 -0.06 16.30 0.49
CA ASP A 192 0.69 15.06 0.74
C ASP A 192 -0.16 14.01 1.46
N SER A 193 -0.98 14.41 2.43
CA SER A 193 -1.91 13.51 3.12
C SER A 193 -3.00 12.98 2.18
N VAL A 194 -3.53 13.81 1.28
CA VAL A 194 -4.52 13.39 0.29
C VAL A 194 -3.89 12.43 -0.72
N ASN A 195 -2.72 12.75 -1.25
CA ASN A 195 -1.99 11.88 -2.17
C ASN A 195 -1.66 10.52 -1.52
N SER A 196 -1.14 10.52 -0.29
CA SER A 196 -0.85 9.30 0.47
C SER A 196 -2.11 8.49 0.75
N PHE A 197 -3.24 9.15 1.01
CA PHE A 197 -4.52 8.46 1.18
C PHE A 197 -5.01 7.82 -0.13
N LEU A 198 -4.86 8.49 -1.27
CA LEU A 198 -5.21 7.92 -2.58
C LEU A 198 -4.32 6.72 -2.94
N GLN A 199 -3.09 6.68 -2.45
CA GLN A 199 -2.20 5.53 -2.62
C GLN A 199 -2.66 4.26 -1.86
N LEU A 200 -3.74 4.32 -1.06
CA LEU A 200 -4.41 3.14 -0.51
C LEU A 200 -5.30 2.42 -1.53
N LEU A 201 -5.69 3.08 -2.63
CA LEU A 201 -6.51 2.48 -3.69
C LEU A 201 -5.90 1.20 -4.29
N PRO A 202 -4.60 1.15 -4.64
CA PRO A 202 -3.95 -0.08 -5.09
C PRO A 202 -4.14 -1.25 -4.13
N THR A 203 -4.06 -1.00 -2.82
CA THR A 203 -4.28 -2.03 -1.80
C THR A 203 -5.70 -2.60 -1.88
N VAL A 204 -6.72 -1.75 -2.03
CA VAL A 204 -8.11 -2.22 -2.16
C VAL A 204 -8.32 -3.05 -3.42
N VAL A 205 -7.73 -2.61 -4.54
CA VAL A 205 -7.86 -3.32 -5.83
C VAL A 205 -7.11 -4.65 -5.83
N LEU A 206 -5.89 -4.67 -5.30
CA LEU A 206 -5.11 -5.90 -5.14
C LEU A 206 -5.80 -6.88 -4.18
N PHE A 207 -6.44 -6.39 -3.10
CA PHE A 207 -7.24 -7.24 -2.23
C PHE A 207 -8.37 -7.93 -3.00
N ARG A 208 -9.12 -7.18 -3.82
CA ARG A 208 -10.19 -7.76 -4.64
C ARG A 208 -9.64 -8.81 -5.61
N LEU A 209 -8.48 -8.51 -6.22
CA LEU A 209 -7.80 -9.43 -7.12
C LEU A 209 -7.33 -10.70 -6.37
N PHE A 210 -6.78 -10.54 -5.17
CA PHE A 210 -6.39 -11.64 -4.29
C PHE A 210 -7.56 -12.56 -3.96
N MET A 211 -8.71 -11.99 -3.58
CA MET A 211 -9.92 -12.77 -3.27
C MET A 211 -10.45 -13.56 -4.49
N LEU A 212 -10.31 -13.01 -5.69
CA LEU A 212 -10.69 -13.71 -6.92
C LEU A 212 -9.72 -14.82 -7.32
N MET A 213 -8.44 -14.69 -6.92
CA MET A 213 -7.41 -15.69 -7.21
C MET A 213 -7.30 -16.77 -6.14
N GLY A 214 -7.65 -16.45 -4.90
CA GLY A 214 -7.56 -17.34 -3.75
C GLY A 214 -8.76 -18.30 -3.59
N LYS A 215 -9.83 -18.14 -4.38
CA LYS A 215 -10.88 -19.16 -4.46
C LYS A 215 -10.38 -20.29 -5.36
N PRO A 216 -10.24 -21.53 -4.86
CA PRO A 216 -10.07 -22.67 -5.73
C PRO A 216 -11.36 -22.79 -6.58
N ASP A 217 -11.17 -23.01 -7.91
CA ASP A 217 -12.23 -23.40 -8.82
C ASP A 217 -12.84 -24.73 -8.40
#